data_b1f536357314df2d3ccb7012e2e3bbb9
#
_entry.id   b1f536357314df2d3ccb7012e2e3bbb9
#
_cell.length_a   1.000
_cell.length_b   1.000
_cell.length_c   1.000
_cell.angle_alpha   90.00
_cell.angle_beta   90.00
_cell.angle_gamma   90.00
#
_symmetry.space_group_name_H-M   'P 1'
#
loop_
_entity.id
_entity.type
_entity.pdbx_description
1 polymer ?
#
loop_
_entity_poly.entity_id
_entity_poly.type
_entity_poly.pdbx_seq_one_letter_code
_entity_poly.pdbx_strand_id
1 'polypeptide(L)'
;MVPVPRRWTVILRDQADTARPIRPEDCHGLLNRWWPHPPEEHAMAKRWAMNGWPAPLGDRLYHWTLTWLDDAVPPPSDPEEAVGRVQRIGDHLLEPLSVTRTFDRDYGELLSGPQAPVRSAELHSRTPVVTATRDASGERIPHVWPGPRRIFGAVHRSGGGIVGGSGAVGAVARFAPPALSGPWLETAFEGLDLVRRLPVPGGEVRLAEHHQAEGRTVLGWQGALRLELTGGDRRHADAFTALLELVELTGVGKYTAQGFGSVLVDTVTRDAATAASVARRIRRTPHRLPVRTGPEPADAPAPAAELEDFGGLLFD
;
A
#
# COMPACT_ATOMS: atom_id res chain seq x y z
N MET A 1 20.62 -5.90 -16.24
CA MET A 1 19.37 -6.25 -15.55
C MET A 1 18.68 -4.93 -15.25
N VAL A 2 17.38 -4.80 -15.48
CA VAL A 2 16.68 -3.54 -15.21
C VAL A 2 16.39 -3.47 -13.71
N PRO A 3 16.65 -2.31 -13.04
CA PRO A 3 16.47 -2.18 -11.59
C PRO A 3 15.06 -2.53 -11.11
N VAL A 4 14.95 -3.10 -9.91
CA VAL A 4 13.71 -3.42 -9.21
C VAL A 4 13.90 -3.12 -7.72
N PRO A 5 12.93 -2.52 -7.03
CA PRO A 5 11.52 -2.34 -7.42
C PRO A 5 11.30 -1.27 -8.51
N ARG A 6 10.18 -1.41 -9.22
CA ARG A 6 9.73 -0.44 -10.23
C ARG A 6 8.35 0.09 -9.89
N ARG A 7 8.14 1.37 -10.13
CA ARG A 7 6.83 1.99 -10.00
C ARG A 7 6.47 2.75 -11.27
N TRP A 8 5.23 2.56 -11.70
CA TRP A 8 4.66 3.26 -12.84
C TRP A 8 3.49 4.13 -12.40
N THR A 9 3.39 5.25 -13.07
CA THR A 9 2.19 6.08 -13.08
C THR A 9 1.50 5.90 -14.42
N VAL A 10 0.24 5.53 -14.38
CA VAL A 10 -0.59 5.28 -15.57
C VAL A 10 -1.68 6.35 -15.62
N ILE A 11 -1.80 7.03 -16.76
CA ILE A 11 -2.94 7.88 -17.05
C ILE A 11 -3.93 7.06 -17.88
N LEU A 12 -5.14 6.93 -17.35
CA LEU A 12 -6.22 6.16 -17.96
C LEU A 12 -7.31 7.10 -18.45
N ARG A 13 -7.93 6.78 -19.59
CA ARG A 13 -9.17 7.39 -20.08
C ARG A 13 -10.29 6.37 -19.97
N ASP A 14 -11.41 6.75 -19.36
CA ASP A 14 -12.62 5.93 -19.41
C ASP A 14 -13.38 6.22 -20.69
N GLN A 15 -13.55 5.19 -21.51
CA GLN A 15 -14.31 5.24 -22.75
C GLN A 15 -15.79 4.95 -22.54
N ALA A 16 -16.16 4.29 -21.45
CA ALA A 16 -17.53 4.08 -21.08
C ALA A 16 -18.08 5.31 -20.34
N ASP A 17 -19.33 5.62 -20.57
CA ASP A 17 -20.04 6.67 -19.82
C ASP A 17 -20.73 6.07 -18.61
N THR A 18 -19.92 5.60 -17.66
CA THR A 18 -20.44 5.00 -16.43
C THR A 18 -20.30 5.95 -15.26
N ALA A 19 -21.42 6.18 -14.57
CA ALA A 19 -21.44 7.01 -13.36
C ALA A 19 -20.94 6.26 -12.11
N ARG A 20 -20.65 4.96 -12.23
CA ARG A 20 -20.17 4.15 -11.10
C ARG A 20 -18.70 4.42 -10.84
N PRO A 21 -18.26 4.46 -9.57
CA PRO A 21 -16.84 4.57 -9.26
C PRO A 21 -16.12 3.25 -9.61
N ILE A 22 -14.85 3.37 -10.02
CA ILE A 22 -13.96 2.21 -10.17
C ILE A 22 -13.74 1.59 -8.80
N ARG A 23 -14.00 0.29 -8.67
CA ARG A 23 -13.89 -0.42 -7.40
C ARG A 23 -12.51 -1.07 -7.24
N PRO A 24 -12.01 -1.16 -5.99
CA PRO A 24 -10.73 -1.81 -5.69
C PRO A 24 -10.63 -3.24 -6.21
N GLU A 25 -11.72 -4.00 -6.10
CA GLU A 25 -11.79 -5.41 -6.52
C GLU A 25 -11.62 -5.56 -8.04
N ASP A 26 -12.21 -4.64 -8.79
CA ASP A 26 -12.12 -4.63 -10.25
C ASP A 26 -10.68 -4.34 -10.70
N CYS A 27 -10.00 -3.40 -10.03
CA CYS A 27 -8.59 -3.09 -10.26
C CYS A 27 -7.70 -4.29 -9.92
N HIS A 28 -7.96 -4.94 -8.79
CA HIS A 28 -7.25 -6.15 -8.38
C HIS A 28 -7.43 -7.28 -9.41
N GLY A 29 -8.63 -7.45 -9.92
CA GLY A 29 -8.91 -8.41 -10.99
C GLY A 29 -8.13 -8.15 -12.28
N LEU A 30 -7.94 -6.87 -12.68
CA LEU A 30 -7.10 -6.52 -13.83
C LEU A 30 -5.64 -6.86 -13.55
N LEU A 31 -5.10 -6.46 -12.38
CA LEU A 31 -3.71 -6.73 -12.05
C LEU A 31 -3.40 -8.22 -11.94
N ASN A 32 -4.33 -9.03 -11.45
CA ASN A 32 -4.17 -10.49 -11.48
C ASN A 32 -4.09 -11.06 -12.90
N ARG A 33 -4.67 -10.41 -13.89
CA ARG A 33 -4.51 -10.81 -15.30
C ARG A 33 -3.16 -10.37 -15.87
N TRP A 34 -2.69 -9.19 -15.52
CA TRP A 34 -1.39 -8.70 -15.95
C TRP A 34 -0.24 -9.40 -15.23
N TRP A 35 -0.40 -9.59 -13.93
CA TRP A 35 0.60 -10.12 -13.02
C TRP A 35 0.03 -11.25 -12.17
N PRO A 36 -0.21 -12.42 -12.80
CA PRO A 36 -0.73 -13.58 -12.08
C PRO A 36 0.22 -14.01 -10.97
N HIS A 37 -0.34 -14.45 -9.87
CA HIS A 37 0.42 -15.01 -8.75
C HIS A 37 -0.15 -16.38 -8.38
N PRO A 38 0.71 -17.31 -7.98
CA PRO A 38 0.27 -18.64 -7.54
C PRO A 38 -0.66 -18.55 -6.32
N PRO A 39 -1.66 -19.44 -6.20
CA PRO A 39 -2.59 -19.43 -5.05
C PRO A 39 -1.91 -19.49 -3.69
N GLU A 40 -0.79 -20.23 -3.57
CA GLU A 40 0.01 -20.37 -2.37
C GLU A 40 0.66 -19.06 -1.90
N GLU A 41 0.75 -18.06 -2.77
CA GLU A 41 1.31 -16.75 -2.43
C GLU A 41 0.29 -15.79 -1.79
N HIS A 42 -0.97 -16.20 -1.61
CA HIS A 42 -2.01 -15.29 -1.09
C HIS A 42 -1.73 -14.72 0.30
N ALA A 43 -1.06 -15.49 1.16
CA ALA A 43 -0.74 -15.08 2.54
C ALA A 43 0.57 -14.29 2.68
N MET A 44 1.37 -14.19 1.61
CA MET A 44 2.69 -13.58 1.65
C MET A 44 2.68 -12.16 1.06
N ALA A 45 3.78 -11.42 1.23
CA ALA A 45 4.00 -10.19 0.50
C ALA A 45 3.88 -10.46 -1.01
N LYS A 46 3.01 -9.74 -1.67
CA LYS A 46 2.79 -9.85 -3.12
C LYS A 46 3.99 -9.29 -3.86
N ARG A 47 4.27 -9.82 -5.05
CA ARG A 47 5.29 -9.28 -5.97
C ARG A 47 4.96 -7.88 -6.46
N TRP A 48 3.72 -7.44 -6.27
CA TRP A 48 3.21 -6.16 -6.72
C TRP A 48 2.31 -5.50 -5.67
N ALA A 49 2.23 -4.20 -5.75
CA ALA A 49 1.33 -3.38 -4.96
C ALA A 49 0.57 -2.39 -5.84
N MET A 50 -0.64 -2.11 -5.45
CA MET A 50 -1.45 -1.04 -6.00
C MET A 50 -1.39 0.15 -5.05
N ASN A 51 -0.76 1.24 -5.48
CA ASN A 51 -0.55 2.42 -4.63
C ASN A 51 -1.78 3.34 -4.67
N GLY A 52 -2.91 2.81 -4.24
CA GLY A 52 -4.22 3.44 -4.31
C GLY A 52 -5.03 2.99 -5.52
N TRP A 53 -6.27 3.44 -5.56
CA TRP A 53 -7.19 3.22 -6.66
C TRP A 53 -7.00 4.27 -7.75
N PRO A 54 -7.48 4.03 -8.99
CA PRO A 54 -7.48 5.06 -10.01
C PRO A 54 -8.17 6.32 -9.52
N ALA A 55 -7.43 7.41 -9.43
CA ALA A 55 -7.90 8.70 -8.92
C ALA A 55 -8.37 9.58 -10.07
N PRO A 56 -9.57 10.18 -10.02
CA PRO A 56 -10.05 11.04 -11.09
C PRO A 56 -9.18 12.31 -11.21
N LEU A 57 -8.83 12.66 -12.45
CA LEU A 57 -8.16 13.89 -12.82
C LEU A 57 -9.11 14.93 -13.48
N GLY A 58 -10.35 14.53 -13.74
CA GLY A 58 -11.33 15.26 -14.54
C GLY A 58 -11.45 14.70 -15.96
N ASP A 59 -12.48 15.10 -16.70
CA ASP A 59 -12.70 14.73 -18.10
C ASP A 59 -12.53 13.24 -18.43
N ARG A 60 -13.03 12.35 -17.55
CA ARG A 60 -12.90 10.90 -17.66
C ARG A 60 -11.45 10.38 -17.60
N LEU A 61 -10.53 11.20 -17.11
CA LEU A 61 -9.14 10.81 -16.89
C LEU A 61 -8.94 10.36 -15.46
N TYR A 62 -8.09 9.35 -15.32
CA TYR A 62 -7.70 8.79 -14.03
C TYR A 62 -6.19 8.65 -13.96
N HIS A 63 -5.65 8.85 -12.77
CA HIS A 63 -4.26 8.59 -12.42
C HIS A 63 -4.20 7.32 -11.57
N TRP A 64 -3.35 6.39 -11.95
CA TRP A 64 -3.15 5.14 -11.21
C TRP A 64 -1.68 4.83 -11.03
N THR A 65 -1.29 4.36 -9.85
CA THR A 65 0.10 4.03 -9.53
C THR A 65 0.23 2.56 -9.19
N LEU A 66 1.17 1.89 -9.83
CA LEU A 66 1.44 0.46 -9.71
C LEU A 66 2.89 0.23 -9.39
N THR A 67 3.20 -0.79 -8.58
CA THR A 67 4.56 -1.16 -8.22
C THR A 67 4.79 -2.65 -8.43
N TRP A 68 5.93 -3.00 -9.00
CA TRP A 68 6.48 -4.35 -9.03
C TRP A 68 7.68 -4.42 -8.08
N LEU A 69 7.75 -5.45 -7.23
CA LEU A 69 8.68 -5.54 -6.09
C LEU A 69 9.73 -6.65 -6.25
N ASP A 70 9.50 -7.64 -7.09
CA ASP A 70 10.36 -8.84 -7.19
C ASP A 70 11.58 -8.58 -8.06
N ASP A 71 12.79 -8.62 -7.45
CA ASP A 71 14.06 -8.42 -8.15
C ASP A 71 14.46 -9.65 -8.98
N ALA A 72 14.09 -10.85 -8.56
CA ALA A 72 14.47 -12.09 -9.22
C ALA A 72 13.65 -12.38 -10.48
N VAL A 73 12.41 -11.87 -10.55
CA VAL A 73 11.46 -12.17 -11.63
C VAL A 73 10.95 -10.87 -12.24
N PRO A 74 11.09 -10.65 -13.54
CA PRO A 74 10.50 -9.49 -14.20
C PRO A 74 8.96 -9.57 -14.18
N PRO A 75 8.27 -8.41 -14.28
CA PRO A 75 6.81 -8.43 -14.41
C PRO A 75 6.42 -9.19 -15.66
N PRO A 76 5.42 -10.09 -15.59
CA PRO A 76 4.95 -10.89 -16.75
C PRO A 76 4.44 -10.04 -17.90
N SER A 77 3.95 -8.83 -17.61
CA SER A 77 3.54 -7.83 -18.59
C SER A 77 4.05 -6.47 -18.17
N ASP A 78 4.62 -5.71 -19.10
CA ASP A 78 5.00 -4.32 -18.84
C ASP A 78 3.77 -3.43 -19.03
N PRO A 79 3.41 -2.56 -18.07
CA PRO A 79 2.32 -1.62 -18.22
C PRO A 79 2.46 -0.70 -19.43
N GLU A 80 3.69 -0.42 -19.89
CA GLU A 80 3.97 0.38 -21.09
C GLU A 80 3.40 -0.27 -22.35
N GLU A 81 3.33 -1.59 -22.41
CA GLU A 81 2.75 -2.34 -23.55
C GLU A 81 1.22 -2.23 -23.62
N ALA A 82 0.57 -1.79 -22.53
CA ALA A 82 -0.88 -1.62 -22.48
C ALA A 82 -1.35 -0.28 -23.06
N VAL A 83 -0.45 0.65 -23.39
CA VAL A 83 -0.79 1.96 -23.94
C VAL A 83 -1.61 1.80 -25.24
N GLY A 84 -2.73 2.50 -25.33
CA GLY A 84 -3.66 2.45 -26.44
C GLY A 84 -4.54 1.19 -26.50
N ARG A 85 -4.41 0.26 -25.56
CA ARG A 85 -5.22 -0.95 -25.49
C ARG A 85 -6.32 -0.81 -24.46
N VAL A 86 -7.57 -0.81 -24.89
CA VAL A 86 -8.71 -0.72 -23.97
C VAL A 86 -8.76 -1.95 -23.05
N GLN A 87 -8.85 -1.70 -21.76
CA GLN A 87 -8.92 -2.71 -20.71
C GLN A 87 -10.27 -2.62 -20.00
N ARG A 88 -10.92 -3.74 -19.79
CA ARG A 88 -12.15 -3.78 -18.99
C ARG A 88 -11.80 -3.90 -17.50
N ILE A 89 -12.27 -2.94 -16.71
CA ILE A 89 -12.16 -2.91 -15.24
C ILE A 89 -13.57 -2.75 -14.68
N GLY A 90 -14.19 -3.85 -14.25
CA GLY A 90 -15.59 -3.85 -13.86
C GLY A 90 -16.48 -3.39 -15.01
N ASP A 91 -17.26 -2.32 -14.77
CA ASP A 91 -18.15 -1.71 -15.78
C ASP A 91 -17.44 -0.67 -16.65
N HIS A 92 -16.17 -0.36 -16.37
CA HIS A 92 -15.38 0.64 -17.10
C HIS A 92 -14.60 0.04 -18.26
N LEU A 93 -14.41 0.85 -19.30
CA LEU A 93 -13.53 0.55 -20.42
C LEU A 93 -12.36 1.57 -20.39
N LEU A 94 -11.27 1.19 -19.73
CA LEU A 94 -10.13 2.07 -19.50
C LEU A 94 -9.04 1.86 -20.55
N GLU A 95 -8.63 2.96 -21.17
CA GLU A 95 -7.52 3.02 -22.10
C GLU A 95 -6.32 3.69 -21.44
N PRO A 96 -5.18 3.01 -21.24
CA PRO A 96 -3.96 3.66 -20.84
C PRO A 96 -3.48 4.61 -21.95
N LEU A 97 -3.43 5.92 -21.65
CA LEU A 97 -2.95 6.95 -22.56
C LEU A 97 -1.44 7.14 -22.48
N SER A 98 -0.92 7.06 -21.26
CA SER A 98 0.51 7.12 -21.00
C SER A 98 0.88 6.32 -19.77
N VAL A 99 2.08 5.80 -19.79
CA VAL A 99 2.72 5.11 -18.66
C VAL A 99 4.08 5.74 -18.45
N THR A 100 4.35 6.18 -17.24
CA THR A 100 5.62 6.79 -16.87
C THR A 100 6.23 6.04 -15.71
N ARG A 101 7.48 5.58 -15.85
CA ARG A 101 8.24 5.01 -14.76
C ARG A 101 8.64 6.11 -13.80
N THR A 102 8.22 6.00 -12.53
CA THR A 102 8.43 7.02 -11.50
C THR A 102 9.36 6.58 -10.37
N PHE A 103 9.78 5.32 -10.38
CA PHE A 103 10.78 4.77 -9.50
C PHE A 103 11.56 3.68 -10.24
N ASP A 104 12.91 3.76 -10.16
CA ASP A 104 13.82 2.91 -10.93
C ASP A 104 15.18 2.78 -10.19
N ARG A 105 15.13 2.29 -8.94
CA ARG A 105 16.33 1.97 -8.16
C ARG A 105 16.26 0.51 -7.72
N ASP A 106 17.40 -0.16 -7.74
CA ASP A 106 17.48 -1.54 -7.25
C ASP A 106 17.52 -1.60 -5.71
N TYR A 107 17.38 -2.81 -5.17
CA TYR A 107 17.45 -3.00 -3.72
C TYR A 107 18.82 -2.65 -3.14
N GLY A 108 19.91 -2.79 -3.91
CA GLY A 108 21.23 -2.39 -3.46
C GLY A 108 21.31 -0.90 -3.18
N GLU A 109 20.83 -0.09 -4.11
CA GLU A 109 20.76 1.36 -3.97
C GLU A 109 19.77 1.78 -2.87
N LEU A 110 18.61 1.13 -2.81
CA LEU A 110 17.58 1.44 -1.83
C LEU A 110 18.01 1.15 -0.40
N LEU A 111 18.64 -0.02 -0.17
CA LEU A 111 19.01 -0.49 1.16
C LEU A 111 20.37 0.05 1.64
N SER A 112 21.23 0.54 0.74
CA SER A 112 22.49 1.18 1.13
C SER A 112 22.30 2.54 1.81
N GLY A 113 21.10 3.09 1.70
CA GLY A 113 20.72 4.36 2.33
C GLY A 113 21.13 5.60 1.52
N PRO A 114 20.48 6.73 1.76
CA PRO A 114 20.77 7.98 1.08
C PRO A 114 22.00 8.67 1.69
N GLN A 115 22.56 9.65 0.97
CA GLN A 115 23.65 10.48 1.48
C GLN A 115 23.25 11.23 2.76
N ALA A 116 22.00 11.66 2.85
CA ALA A 116 21.42 12.37 4.00
C ALA A 116 20.18 11.62 4.52
N PRO A 117 20.35 10.68 5.46
CA PRO A 117 19.23 9.95 6.02
C PRO A 117 18.34 10.84 6.88
N VAL A 118 17.04 10.61 6.80
CA VAL A 118 16.06 11.33 7.60
C VAL A 118 15.81 10.61 8.93
N ARG A 119 15.43 11.36 9.94
CA ARG A 119 15.06 10.83 11.27
C ARG A 119 13.60 11.11 11.64
N SER A 120 12.88 11.88 10.83
CA SER A 120 11.47 12.17 11.02
C SER A 120 10.76 12.28 9.71
N ALA A 121 9.56 11.70 9.62
CA ALA A 121 8.71 11.79 8.46
C ALA A 121 7.24 11.75 8.85
N GLU A 122 6.39 12.36 8.03
CA GLU A 122 4.95 12.27 8.13
C GLU A 122 4.41 11.30 7.09
N LEU A 123 3.56 10.38 7.52
CA LEU A 123 2.83 9.47 6.65
C LEU A 123 1.40 9.96 6.50
N HIS A 124 1.01 10.26 5.28
CA HIS A 124 -0.35 10.69 4.92
C HIS A 124 -1.05 9.57 4.18
N SER A 125 -2.11 9.01 4.75
CA SER A 125 -2.88 7.97 4.08
C SER A 125 -3.65 8.53 2.90
N ARG A 126 -3.52 7.92 1.73
CA ARG A 126 -4.28 8.21 0.51
C ARG A 126 -5.53 7.35 0.42
N THR A 127 -5.43 6.12 0.89
CA THR A 127 -6.54 5.16 1.01
C THR A 127 -6.59 4.62 2.43
N PRO A 128 -7.70 4.02 2.89
CA PRO A 128 -7.78 3.45 4.24
C PRO A 128 -6.65 2.45 4.49
N VAL A 129 -5.96 2.58 5.61
CA VAL A 129 -4.86 1.69 6.01
C VAL A 129 -5.39 0.65 6.97
N VAL A 130 -5.43 -0.60 6.53
CA VAL A 130 -5.99 -1.70 7.32
C VAL A 130 -4.90 -2.32 8.17
N THR A 131 -4.92 -2.00 9.46
CA THR A 131 -4.06 -2.62 10.47
C THR A 131 -4.94 -3.25 11.53
N ALA A 132 -4.91 -4.56 11.62
CA ALA A 132 -5.73 -5.30 12.58
C ALA A 132 -4.95 -6.49 13.16
N THR A 133 -5.23 -6.82 14.41
CA THR A 133 -4.89 -8.11 15.03
C THR A 133 -6.14 -8.96 15.13
N ARG A 134 -5.96 -10.24 15.42
CA ARG A 134 -7.02 -11.09 15.89
C ARG A 134 -6.91 -11.20 17.41
N ASP A 135 -8.05 -11.21 18.09
CA ASP A 135 -8.11 -11.53 19.50
C ASP A 135 -8.12 -13.06 19.73
N ALA A 136 -8.27 -13.49 20.97
CA ALA A 136 -8.32 -14.89 21.33
C ALA A 136 -9.54 -15.64 20.75
N SER A 137 -10.60 -14.93 20.37
CA SER A 137 -11.80 -15.47 19.70
C SER A 137 -11.65 -15.55 18.17
N GLY A 138 -10.55 -15.00 17.63
CA GLY A 138 -10.32 -14.86 16.20
C GLY A 138 -10.95 -13.61 15.57
N GLU A 139 -11.63 -12.77 16.36
CA GLU A 139 -12.21 -11.53 15.90
C GLU A 139 -11.12 -10.52 15.51
N ARG A 140 -11.37 -9.74 14.44
CA ARG A 140 -10.44 -8.71 13.98
C ARG A 140 -10.61 -7.43 14.78
N ILE A 141 -9.57 -7.04 15.50
CA ILE A 141 -9.49 -5.76 16.20
C ILE A 141 -8.72 -4.76 15.33
N PRO A 142 -9.39 -3.73 14.77
CA PRO A 142 -8.70 -2.70 13.99
C PRO A 142 -7.85 -1.80 14.89
N HIS A 143 -6.71 -1.37 14.38
CA HIS A 143 -5.82 -0.43 15.07
C HIS A 143 -5.85 0.92 14.36
N VAL A 144 -6.39 1.93 15.01
CA VAL A 144 -6.41 3.33 14.53
C VAL A 144 -5.04 3.98 14.67
N TRP A 145 -4.24 3.52 15.63
CA TRP A 145 -2.92 4.07 15.94
C TRP A 145 -1.88 2.96 15.97
N PRO A 146 -1.49 2.41 14.81
CA PRO A 146 -0.62 1.24 14.74
C PRO A 146 0.81 1.55 15.19
N GLY A 147 1.48 0.55 15.78
CA GLY A 147 2.90 0.64 16.11
C GLY A 147 3.79 0.61 14.85
N PRO A 148 5.06 1.08 14.96
CA PRO A 148 5.99 1.09 13.83
C PRO A 148 6.12 -0.28 13.14
N ARG A 149 6.21 -1.36 13.89
CA ARG A 149 6.26 -2.73 13.34
C ARG A 149 5.02 -3.10 12.52
N ARG A 150 3.84 -2.54 12.84
CA ARG A 150 2.62 -2.75 12.04
C ARG A 150 2.56 -1.86 10.79
N ILE A 151 3.20 -0.71 10.86
CA ILE A 151 3.30 0.22 9.72
C ILE A 151 4.24 -0.36 8.68
N PHE A 152 5.45 -0.74 9.10
CA PHE A 152 6.49 -1.21 8.17
C PHE A 152 6.39 -2.70 7.84
N GLY A 153 5.58 -3.45 8.58
CA GLY A 153 5.37 -4.88 8.37
C GLY A 153 6.16 -5.77 9.32
N ALA A 154 6.12 -7.06 9.03
CA ALA A 154 6.77 -8.08 9.84
C ALA A 154 7.37 -9.17 8.95
N VAL A 155 8.33 -9.91 9.47
CA VAL A 155 8.80 -11.18 8.89
C VAL A 155 8.35 -12.33 9.76
N HIS A 156 8.01 -13.43 9.10
CA HIS A 156 7.72 -14.71 9.74
C HIS A 156 8.95 -15.60 9.65
N ARG A 157 9.38 -16.14 10.79
CA ARG A 157 10.54 -17.03 10.87
C ARG A 157 10.09 -18.44 11.26
N SER A 158 10.64 -19.44 10.60
CA SER A 158 10.46 -20.85 10.95
C SER A 158 11.78 -21.60 10.71
N GLY A 159 12.15 -22.48 11.62
CA GLY A 159 13.38 -23.27 11.48
C GLY A 159 14.69 -22.44 11.40
N GLY A 160 14.67 -21.22 11.98
CA GLY A 160 15.82 -20.30 11.91
C GLY A 160 15.93 -19.46 10.64
N GLY A 161 15.05 -19.69 9.65
CA GLY A 161 14.98 -18.92 8.39
C GLY A 161 13.74 -18.03 8.28
N ILE A 162 13.77 -17.08 7.35
CA ILE A 162 12.60 -16.26 7.00
C ILE A 162 11.74 -17.04 6.01
N VAL A 163 10.48 -17.32 6.41
CA VAL A 163 9.52 -18.08 5.57
C VAL A 163 8.48 -17.19 4.92
N GLY A 164 8.42 -15.91 5.28
CA GLY A 164 7.47 -14.96 4.71
C GLY A 164 7.47 -13.64 5.46
N GLY A 165 6.60 -12.74 5.05
CA GLY A 165 6.49 -11.43 5.66
C GLY A 165 5.39 -10.58 5.02
N SER A 166 5.14 -9.41 5.62
CA SER A 166 4.17 -8.43 5.14
C SER A 166 4.77 -7.02 5.14
N GLY A 167 4.17 -6.12 4.36
CA GLY A 167 4.61 -4.73 4.26
C GLY A 167 6.02 -4.56 3.69
N ALA A 168 6.64 -3.42 3.98
CA ALA A 168 7.97 -3.05 3.48
C ALA A 168 9.06 -4.04 3.92
N VAL A 169 9.06 -4.42 5.20
CA VAL A 169 10.02 -5.40 5.75
C VAL A 169 9.85 -6.76 5.10
N GLY A 170 8.59 -7.22 4.92
CA GLY A 170 8.31 -8.48 4.26
C GLY A 170 8.70 -8.49 2.78
N ALA A 171 8.57 -7.36 2.09
CA ALA A 171 9.01 -7.23 0.70
C ALA A 171 10.52 -7.38 0.58
N VAL A 172 11.30 -6.70 1.44
CA VAL A 172 12.77 -6.86 1.47
C VAL A 172 13.16 -8.29 1.79
N ALA A 173 12.52 -8.89 2.78
CA ALA A 173 12.82 -10.27 3.19
C ALA A 173 12.60 -11.29 2.06
N ARG A 174 11.64 -11.02 1.18
CA ARG A 174 11.24 -11.94 0.11
C ARG A 174 11.89 -11.65 -1.23
N PHE A 175 12.05 -10.40 -1.59
CA PHE A 175 12.37 -9.99 -2.97
C PHE A 175 13.76 -9.36 -3.13
N ALA A 176 14.36 -8.84 -2.05
CA ALA A 176 15.73 -8.35 -2.13
C ALA A 176 16.75 -9.52 -2.15
N PRO A 177 17.90 -9.34 -2.79
CA PRO A 177 18.98 -10.33 -2.77
C PRO A 177 19.33 -10.76 -1.33
N PRO A 178 19.44 -12.07 -1.02
CA PRO A 178 19.68 -12.56 0.35
C PRO A 178 20.92 -11.97 1.01
N ALA A 179 21.98 -11.71 0.22
CA ALA A 179 23.22 -11.09 0.72
C ALA A 179 23.00 -9.68 1.29
N LEU A 180 21.99 -8.96 0.82
CA LEU A 180 21.65 -7.61 1.29
C LEU A 180 20.58 -7.64 2.39
N SER A 181 19.55 -8.48 2.23
CA SER A 181 18.38 -8.45 3.09
C SER A 181 18.66 -8.87 4.53
N GLY A 182 19.51 -9.88 4.77
CA GLY A 182 19.76 -10.41 6.11
C GLY A 182 20.30 -9.35 7.08
N PRO A 183 21.49 -8.79 6.85
CA PRO A 183 22.06 -7.76 7.74
C PRO A 183 21.22 -6.50 7.84
N TRP A 184 20.57 -6.12 6.75
CA TRP A 184 19.70 -4.93 6.72
C TRP A 184 18.48 -5.12 7.60
N LEU A 185 17.82 -6.30 7.56
CA LEU A 185 16.63 -6.61 8.37
C LEU A 185 16.94 -6.56 9.87
N GLU A 186 18.10 -7.03 10.31
CA GLU A 186 18.52 -6.93 11.70
C GLU A 186 18.59 -5.46 12.14
N THR A 187 19.30 -4.62 11.39
CA THR A 187 19.41 -3.18 11.64
C THR A 187 18.02 -2.49 11.61
N ALA A 188 17.17 -2.86 10.63
CA ALA A 188 15.84 -2.30 10.51
C ALA A 188 14.95 -2.64 11.73
N PHE A 189 14.99 -3.89 12.22
CA PHE A 189 14.22 -4.28 13.40
C PHE A 189 14.68 -3.57 14.67
N GLU A 190 15.99 -3.46 14.89
CA GLU A 190 16.55 -2.67 16.00
C GLU A 190 16.10 -1.21 15.90
N GLY A 191 16.18 -0.63 14.70
CA GLY A 191 15.75 0.74 14.44
C GLY A 191 14.25 0.96 14.71
N LEU A 192 13.38 0.00 14.35
CA LEU A 192 11.94 0.12 14.57
C LEU A 192 11.55 0.24 16.06
N ASP A 193 12.33 -0.34 16.96
CA ASP A 193 12.11 -0.21 18.40
C ASP A 193 12.48 1.19 18.95
N LEU A 194 13.25 1.94 18.16
CA LEU A 194 13.63 3.32 18.45
C LEU A 194 12.66 4.33 17.80
N VAL A 195 11.70 3.89 17.01
CA VAL A 195 10.76 4.79 16.34
C VAL A 195 9.58 5.14 17.25
N ARG A 196 9.35 6.43 17.45
CA ARG A 196 8.15 6.96 18.11
C ARG A 196 7.11 7.41 17.09
N ARG A 197 5.85 7.28 17.47
CA ARG A 197 4.71 7.85 16.75
C ARG A 197 4.28 9.13 17.44
N LEU A 198 4.05 10.15 16.64
CA LEU A 198 3.59 11.44 17.12
C LEU A 198 2.36 11.87 16.32
N PRO A 199 1.43 12.62 16.92
CA PRO A 199 0.36 13.25 16.18
C PRO A 199 0.93 14.32 15.24
N VAL A 200 0.30 14.49 14.09
CA VAL A 200 0.58 15.61 13.18
C VAL A 200 -0.37 16.74 13.54
N PRO A 201 0.11 17.95 13.78
CA PRO A 201 -0.75 19.10 14.05
C PRO A 201 -1.71 19.34 12.89
N GLY A 202 -3.01 19.34 13.18
CA GLY A 202 -4.06 19.45 12.16
C GLY A 202 -4.29 18.19 11.32
N GLY A 203 -3.53 17.10 11.57
CA GLY A 203 -3.72 15.80 10.95
C GLY A 203 -4.56 14.89 11.86
N GLU A 204 -5.85 14.79 11.59
CA GLU A 204 -6.73 13.90 12.34
C GLU A 204 -6.59 12.46 11.82
N VAL A 205 -6.33 11.52 12.73
CA VAL A 205 -6.38 10.09 12.42
C VAL A 205 -7.74 9.57 12.85
N ARG A 206 -8.51 9.05 11.89
CA ARG A 206 -9.85 8.53 12.10
C ARG A 206 -10.01 7.13 11.53
N LEU A 207 -10.95 6.37 12.06
CA LEU A 207 -11.43 5.15 11.41
C LEU A 207 -12.22 5.52 10.16
N ALA A 208 -11.96 4.78 9.09
CA ALA A 208 -12.70 4.87 7.85
C ALA A 208 -13.25 3.48 7.51
N GLU A 209 -14.51 3.44 7.14
CA GLU A 209 -15.17 2.24 6.65
C GLU A 209 -15.13 2.24 5.13
N HIS A 210 -14.84 1.09 4.57
CA HIS A 210 -14.95 0.85 3.14
C HIS A 210 -15.83 -0.36 2.89
N HIS A 211 -16.92 -0.15 2.16
CA HIS A 211 -17.83 -1.23 1.81
C HIS A 211 -17.41 -1.85 0.49
N GLN A 212 -17.04 -3.12 0.54
CA GLN A 212 -16.74 -3.92 -0.65
C GLN A 212 -18.02 -4.43 -1.33
N ALA A 213 -17.91 -4.80 -2.60
CA ALA A 213 -19.04 -5.21 -3.42
C ALA A 213 -19.83 -6.42 -2.87
N GLU A 214 -19.18 -7.27 -2.10
CA GLU A 214 -19.77 -8.47 -1.49
C GLU A 214 -20.40 -8.24 -0.12
N GLY A 215 -20.71 -6.98 0.22
CA GLY A 215 -21.28 -6.63 1.52
C GLY A 215 -20.28 -6.67 2.69
N ARG A 216 -19.00 -6.89 2.41
CA ARG A 216 -17.95 -6.87 3.43
C ARG A 216 -17.54 -5.44 3.74
N THR A 217 -17.47 -5.11 5.02
CA THR A 217 -16.92 -3.83 5.46
C THR A 217 -15.47 -4.02 5.92
N VAL A 218 -14.59 -3.21 5.35
CA VAL A 218 -13.17 -3.15 5.75
C VAL A 218 -12.95 -1.88 6.55
N LEU A 219 -12.48 -2.05 7.79
CA LEU A 219 -12.12 -0.94 8.67
C LEU A 219 -10.65 -0.64 8.54
N GLY A 220 -10.31 0.62 8.31
CA GLY A 220 -8.96 1.13 8.26
C GLY A 220 -8.85 2.50 8.91
N TRP A 221 -7.65 2.97 9.15
CA TRP A 221 -7.44 4.34 9.56
C TRP A 221 -7.12 5.23 8.35
N GLN A 222 -7.52 6.48 8.43
CA GLN A 222 -7.15 7.56 7.50
C GLN A 222 -6.67 8.77 8.28
N GLY A 223 -5.76 9.53 7.70
CA GLY A 223 -5.21 10.73 8.29
C GLY A 223 -3.69 10.78 8.15
N ALA A 224 -3.05 11.52 9.04
CA ALA A 224 -1.61 11.69 9.05
C ALA A 224 -1.03 11.31 10.42
N LEU A 225 0.13 10.66 10.39
CA LEU A 225 0.92 10.38 11.59
C LEU A 225 2.40 10.70 11.32
N ARG A 226 3.10 11.16 12.36
CA ARG A 226 4.53 11.38 12.29
C ARG A 226 5.28 10.22 12.95
N LEU A 227 6.32 9.79 12.28
CA LEU A 227 7.29 8.84 12.80
C LEU A 227 8.61 9.56 13.05
N GLU A 228 9.22 9.30 14.18
CA GLU A 228 10.49 9.90 14.58
C GLU A 228 11.43 8.83 15.13
N LEU A 229 12.62 8.72 14.55
CA LEU A 229 13.69 7.87 15.04
C LEU A 229 14.42 8.62 16.18
N THR A 230 14.17 8.22 17.43
CA THR A 230 14.61 8.93 18.63
C THR A 230 16.01 8.55 19.12
N GLY A 231 16.62 7.53 18.53
CA GLY A 231 17.94 7.01 18.89
C GLY A 231 18.64 6.32 17.74
N GLY A 232 19.64 5.52 18.06
CA GLY A 232 20.40 4.76 17.07
C GLY A 232 21.47 5.58 16.33
N ASP A 233 22.34 4.86 15.61
CA ASP A 233 23.41 5.41 14.81
C ASP A 233 22.95 5.71 13.36
N ARG A 234 23.91 5.98 12.48
CA ARG A 234 23.64 6.26 11.06
C ARG A 234 22.98 5.09 10.35
N ARG A 235 23.35 3.83 10.65
CA ARG A 235 22.78 2.65 9.98
C ARG A 235 21.27 2.52 10.27
N HIS A 236 20.84 2.84 11.50
CA HIS A 236 19.41 2.88 11.84
C HIS A 236 18.66 3.98 11.09
N ALA A 237 19.31 5.14 10.89
CA ALA A 237 18.71 6.24 10.12
C ALA A 237 18.63 5.91 8.63
N ASP A 238 19.65 5.25 8.07
CA ASP A 238 19.64 4.76 6.68
C ASP A 238 18.54 3.71 6.49
N ALA A 239 18.42 2.73 7.39
CA ALA A 239 17.36 1.73 7.37
C ALA A 239 15.96 2.35 7.52
N PHE A 240 15.80 3.33 8.42
CA PHE A 240 14.54 4.03 8.58
C PHE A 240 14.13 4.79 7.31
N THR A 241 15.08 5.45 6.65
CA THR A 241 14.84 6.14 5.40
C THR A 241 14.43 5.17 4.29
N ALA A 242 15.13 4.04 4.15
CA ALA A 242 14.77 2.99 3.19
C ALA A 242 13.36 2.43 3.48
N LEU A 243 13.00 2.23 4.75
CA LEU A 243 11.65 1.81 5.13
C LEU A 243 10.58 2.82 4.73
N LEU A 244 10.85 4.12 4.85
CA LEU A 244 9.94 5.17 4.43
C LEU A 244 9.70 5.15 2.91
N GLU A 245 10.75 4.96 2.11
CA GLU A 245 10.62 4.82 0.67
C GLU A 245 9.88 3.53 0.28
N LEU A 246 10.19 2.44 0.97
CA LEU A 246 9.54 1.15 0.73
C LEU A 246 8.04 1.17 1.04
N VAL A 247 7.58 1.87 2.07
CA VAL A 247 6.14 1.94 2.35
C VAL A 247 5.37 2.73 1.29
N GLU A 248 6.00 3.67 0.60
CA GLU A 248 5.39 4.30 -0.58
C GLU A 248 5.26 3.33 -1.76
N LEU A 249 6.15 2.32 -1.84
CA LEU A 249 6.12 1.30 -2.89
C LEU A 249 5.16 0.15 -2.55
N THR A 250 5.22 -0.35 -1.33
CA THR A 250 4.46 -1.52 -0.88
C THR A 250 3.08 -1.19 -0.35
N GLY A 251 2.87 0.05 0.10
CA GLY A 251 1.76 0.42 0.98
C GLY A 251 1.98 -0.05 2.43
N VAL A 252 1.03 0.31 3.30
CA VAL A 252 1.02 0.02 4.74
C VAL A 252 -0.14 -0.91 5.08
N GLY A 253 0.11 -1.94 5.88
CA GLY A 253 -0.91 -2.81 6.42
C GLY A 253 -1.35 -3.93 5.47
N LYS A 254 -2.63 -4.30 5.52
CA LYS A 254 -3.23 -5.40 4.75
C LYS A 254 -3.92 -4.87 3.50
N TYR A 255 -4.13 -5.76 2.52
CA TYR A 255 -4.87 -5.50 1.27
C TYR A 255 -4.20 -4.47 0.35
N THR A 256 -2.88 -4.30 0.44
CA THR A 256 -2.13 -3.37 -0.43
C THR A 256 -2.22 -3.76 -1.91
N ALA A 257 -2.35 -5.04 -2.21
CA ALA A 257 -2.65 -5.52 -3.57
C ALA A 257 -4.07 -5.16 -4.05
N GLN A 258 -4.95 -4.72 -3.15
CA GLN A 258 -6.28 -4.18 -3.48
C GLN A 258 -6.32 -2.64 -3.38
N GLY A 259 -5.17 -1.98 -3.25
CA GLY A 259 -5.05 -0.53 -3.19
C GLY A 259 -5.31 0.11 -1.83
N PHE A 260 -5.56 -0.69 -0.79
CA PHE A 260 -5.58 -0.20 0.58
C PHE A 260 -4.17 0.14 1.05
N GLY A 261 -4.09 1.03 2.04
CA GLY A 261 -2.82 1.35 2.68
C GLY A 261 -1.85 2.17 1.84
N SER A 262 -2.31 2.79 0.75
CA SER A 262 -1.49 3.74 0.01
C SER A 262 -1.19 4.95 0.87
N VAL A 263 0.08 5.30 0.98
CA VAL A 263 0.56 6.43 1.76
C VAL A 263 1.47 7.32 0.93
N LEU A 264 1.53 8.60 1.31
CA LEU A 264 2.59 9.52 0.91
C LEU A 264 3.47 9.74 2.12
N VAL A 265 4.77 9.76 1.89
CA VAL A 265 5.76 10.08 2.91
C VAL A 265 6.29 11.48 2.66
N ASP A 266 6.17 12.32 3.68
CA ASP A 266 6.79 13.64 3.69
C ASP A 266 7.93 13.64 4.70
N THR A 267 9.15 13.84 4.20
CA THR A 267 10.30 13.95 5.07
C THR A 267 10.31 15.34 5.71
N VAL A 268 10.18 15.37 7.03
CA VAL A 268 10.25 16.62 7.80
C VAL A 268 11.70 17.11 7.82
N THR A 269 12.11 17.76 6.75
CA THR A 269 13.26 18.64 6.79
C THR A 269 12.83 19.90 7.55
N ARG A 270 13.69 20.39 8.47
CA ARG A 270 13.38 21.54 9.32
C ARG A 270 13.09 22.85 8.58
N ASP A 271 13.04 22.83 7.26
CA ASP A 271 12.82 24.00 6.42
C ASP A 271 11.33 24.13 6.07
N ALA A 272 10.70 25.14 6.67
CA ALA A 272 9.27 25.48 6.53
C ALA A 272 8.80 25.73 5.06
N ALA A 273 9.73 25.90 4.12
CA ALA A 273 9.41 26.09 2.69
C ALA A 273 8.88 24.82 2.01
N THR A 274 9.30 23.64 2.47
CA THR A 274 8.91 22.35 1.88
C THR A 274 7.52 21.91 2.34
N ALA A 275 7.10 22.25 3.56
CA ALA A 275 5.77 21.93 4.10
C ALA A 275 4.63 22.56 3.27
N ALA A 276 4.83 23.74 2.72
CA ALA A 276 3.85 24.42 1.87
C ALA A 276 3.67 23.71 0.50
N SER A 277 4.71 23.07 -0.01
CA SER A 277 4.69 22.32 -1.27
C SER A 277 3.87 21.03 -1.15
N VAL A 278 4.03 20.30 -0.03
CA VAL A 278 3.34 19.03 0.24
C VAL A 278 1.87 19.26 0.53
N ALA A 279 1.52 20.29 1.32
CA ALA A 279 0.13 20.67 1.55
C ALA A 279 -0.60 21.00 0.23
N ARG A 280 0.13 21.56 -0.76
CA ARG A 280 -0.39 21.83 -2.11
C ARG A 280 -0.54 20.54 -2.93
N ARG A 281 0.35 19.54 -2.74
CA ARG A 281 0.31 18.23 -3.42
C ARG A 281 -0.83 17.37 -2.89
N ILE A 282 -1.06 17.36 -1.57
CA ILE A 282 -2.17 16.64 -0.91
C ILE A 282 -3.52 17.25 -1.30
N ARG A 283 -3.64 18.59 -1.37
CA ARG A 283 -4.87 19.27 -1.78
C ARG A 283 -5.25 19.05 -3.24
N ARG A 284 -4.31 18.70 -4.11
CA ARG A 284 -4.55 18.44 -5.54
C ARG A 284 -4.99 17.02 -5.84
N THR A 285 -5.03 16.12 -4.85
CA THR A 285 -5.53 14.75 -5.02
C THR A 285 -6.61 14.47 -3.97
N PRO A 286 -7.81 15.07 -4.09
CA PRO A 286 -8.91 14.79 -3.17
C PRO A 286 -9.49 13.41 -3.49
N HIS A 287 -9.04 12.37 -2.80
CA HIS A 287 -9.78 11.12 -2.69
C HIS A 287 -11.00 11.34 -1.77
N ARG A 288 -11.93 12.16 -2.17
CA ARG A 288 -13.27 12.10 -1.62
C ARG A 288 -13.98 10.96 -2.32
N LEU A 289 -14.03 9.80 -1.68
CA LEU A 289 -15.09 8.84 -1.97
C LEU A 289 -16.41 9.57 -1.72
N PRO A 290 -17.38 9.52 -2.66
CA PRO A 290 -18.69 10.09 -2.41
C PRO A 290 -19.28 9.36 -1.20
N VAL A 291 -19.45 10.08 -0.09
CA VAL A 291 -20.30 9.64 1.01
C VAL A 291 -21.71 9.58 0.42
N ARG A 292 -22.18 8.37 0.23
CA ARG A 292 -23.54 8.14 -0.27
C ARG A 292 -24.50 8.47 0.87
N THR A 293 -24.97 9.70 0.90
CA THR A 293 -26.21 10.08 1.61
C THR A 293 -27.38 9.63 0.74
N GLY A 294 -27.67 8.34 0.74
CA GLY A 294 -28.91 7.80 0.19
C GLY A 294 -29.89 7.56 1.32
N PRO A 295 -31.19 7.70 1.08
CA PRO A 295 -32.20 7.37 2.08
C PRO A 295 -32.08 5.89 2.44
N GLU A 296 -32.18 5.62 3.73
CA GLU A 296 -32.24 4.30 4.33
C GLU A 296 -33.30 3.45 3.63
N PRO A 297 -32.98 2.27 3.07
CA PRO A 297 -33.98 1.40 2.50
C PRO A 297 -34.83 0.83 3.62
N ALA A 298 -36.14 1.15 3.60
CA ALA A 298 -37.11 0.54 4.46
C ALA A 298 -37.15 -0.98 4.26
N ASP A 299 -37.11 -1.69 5.38
CA ASP A 299 -37.45 -3.10 5.62
C ASP A 299 -37.56 -4.02 4.38
N ALA A 300 -36.43 -4.71 4.06
CA ALA A 300 -36.50 -5.94 3.29
C ALA A 300 -36.23 -7.13 4.23
N PRO A 301 -37.04 -8.21 4.15
CA PRO A 301 -36.85 -9.37 5.00
C PRO A 301 -35.51 -10.06 4.72
N ALA A 302 -34.84 -10.47 5.79
CA ALA A 302 -33.56 -11.18 5.73
C ALA A 302 -33.69 -12.49 4.95
N PRO A 303 -32.82 -12.77 3.96
CA PRO A 303 -32.72 -14.09 3.38
C PRO A 303 -32.06 -15.04 4.38
N ALA A 304 -32.61 -16.25 4.51
CA ALA A 304 -32.09 -17.31 5.32
C ALA A 304 -30.65 -17.64 4.93
N ALA A 305 -29.76 -17.67 5.92
CA ALA A 305 -28.37 -18.03 5.75
C ALA A 305 -28.25 -19.55 5.52
N GLU A 306 -27.88 -19.94 4.30
CA GLU A 306 -27.21 -21.22 4.10
C GLU A 306 -25.72 -21.02 4.36
N LEU A 307 -25.28 -21.64 5.46
CA LEU A 307 -23.88 -21.77 5.84
C LEU A 307 -23.22 -22.81 4.93
N GLU A 308 -22.56 -22.40 3.87
CA GLU A 308 -21.55 -23.24 3.24
C GLU A 308 -20.21 -23.05 3.93
N ASP A 309 -19.79 -24.16 4.52
CA ASP A 309 -18.57 -24.39 5.27
C ASP A 309 -17.35 -24.35 4.29
N PHE A 310 -16.70 -23.21 4.16
CA PHE A 310 -15.39 -23.11 3.50
C PHE A 310 -14.30 -23.31 4.54
N GLY A 311 -13.79 -24.56 4.52
CA GLY A 311 -12.72 -25.10 5.31
C GLY A 311 -11.58 -24.13 5.63
N GLY A 312 -11.22 -24.16 6.90
CA GLY A 312 -10.20 -23.33 7.51
C GLY A 312 -8.83 -23.42 6.86
N LEU A 313 -8.24 -22.27 6.69
CA LEU A 313 -6.81 -22.09 6.74
C LEU A 313 -6.53 -21.09 7.84
N LEU A 314 -6.11 -21.65 8.96
CA LEU A 314 -5.57 -20.97 10.13
C LEU A 314 -4.32 -20.19 9.71
N PHE A 315 -4.33 -18.90 9.96
CA PHE A 315 -3.14 -18.07 9.89
C PHE A 315 -2.98 -17.40 11.26
N ASP A 316 -1.94 -17.85 11.95
CA ASP A 316 -1.36 -17.18 13.11
C ASP A 316 -0.65 -15.86 12.72
#